data_46ae020e279094fef316a6630093068c
#
_entry.id   46ae020e279094fef316a6630093068c
#
_cell.length_a   1.000
_cell.length_b   1.000
_cell.length_c   1.000
_cell.angle_alpha   90.00
_cell.angle_beta   90.00
_cell.angle_gamma   90.00
#
_symmetry.space_group_name_H-M   'P 1'
#
loop_
_entity.id
_entity.type
_entity.pdbx_description
1 polymer ?
#
loop_
_entity_poly.entity_id
_entity_poly.type
_entity_poly.pdbx_seq_one_letter_code
_entity_poly.pdbx_strand_id
1 'polypeptide(L)'
;RGGHTATLIGASILFFGGHYYSDKKTGYTYLNDTHVLDLNASRWIKPKIEGTPPKPRYGHTAVLAGSRILIFGGKGAKSMAFRDLHALDPVKMTWYQGPDGAGAPSARYGHTSTLVGGNKMFVFGGWNGKIYFNDLHILDLELMA
;
A
#
# COMPACT_ATOMS: atom_id res chain seq x y z
N ARG A 1 -7.15 -13.00 -5.06
CA ARG A 1 -7.07 -11.54 -5.23
C ARG A 1 -6.00 -11.13 -6.21
N GLY A 2 -6.14 -9.97 -6.81
CA GLY A 2 -5.14 -9.34 -7.66
C GLY A 2 -4.85 -7.92 -7.21
N GLY A 3 -3.71 -7.35 -7.63
CA GLY A 3 -3.37 -5.96 -7.31
C GLY A 3 -3.08 -5.67 -5.83
N HIS A 4 -2.86 -6.71 -5.04
CA HIS A 4 -2.44 -6.62 -3.64
C HIS A 4 -0.93 -6.41 -3.53
N THR A 5 -0.44 -6.15 -2.35
CA THR A 5 0.98 -6.14 -2.03
C THR A 5 1.33 -7.25 -1.05
N ALA A 6 2.56 -7.75 -1.17
CA ALA A 6 3.14 -8.74 -0.28
C ALA A 6 4.53 -8.25 0.13
N THR A 7 4.77 -8.11 1.41
CA THR A 7 6.01 -7.55 1.97
C THR A 7 6.65 -8.55 2.92
N LEU A 8 7.91 -8.90 2.66
CA LEU A 8 8.69 -9.78 3.53
C LEU A 8 9.18 -9.00 4.75
N ILE A 9 8.89 -9.52 5.93
CA ILE A 9 9.32 -8.96 7.22
C ILE A 9 9.83 -10.13 8.08
N GLY A 10 11.15 -10.22 8.23
CA GLY A 10 11.73 -11.35 8.94
C GLY A 10 11.31 -12.68 8.31
N ALA A 11 10.68 -13.55 9.09
CA ALA A 11 10.18 -14.86 8.66
C ALA A 11 8.68 -14.84 8.35
N SER A 12 8.12 -13.68 8.02
CA SER A 12 6.70 -13.51 7.69
C SER A 12 6.53 -12.71 6.41
N ILE A 13 5.45 -12.98 5.68
CA ILE A 13 5.01 -12.15 4.55
C ILE A 13 3.68 -11.52 4.92
N LEU A 14 3.61 -10.19 4.81
CA LEU A 14 2.40 -9.43 5.08
C LEU A 14 1.72 -9.05 3.76
N PHE A 15 0.45 -9.42 3.63
CA PHE A 15 -0.39 -9.15 2.45
C PHE A 15 -1.40 -8.07 2.79
N PHE A 16 -1.56 -7.11 1.89
CA PHE A 16 -2.54 -6.03 2.08
C PHE A 16 -3.31 -5.74 0.80
N GLY A 17 -4.62 -5.58 0.94
CA GLY A 17 -5.50 -5.04 -0.08
C GLY A 17 -5.71 -5.94 -1.29
N GLY A 18 -5.89 -5.30 -2.42
CA GLY A 18 -6.21 -5.96 -3.67
C GLY A 18 -7.70 -5.96 -3.97
N HIS A 19 -8.09 -6.72 -4.97
CA HIS A 19 -9.48 -6.88 -5.37
C HIS A 19 -9.73 -8.28 -5.93
N TYR A 20 -10.98 -8.67 -6.03
CA TYR A 20 -11.40 -9.86 -6.74
C TYR A 20 -12.73 -9.61 -7.46
N TYR A 21 -12.97 -10.39 -8.49
CA TYR A 21 -14.25 -10.34 -9.19
C TYR A 21 -15.28 -11.16 -8.40
N SER A 22 -16.36 -10.53 -7.99
CA SER A 22 -17.41 -11.18 -7.21
C SER A 22 -18.43 -11.89 -8.11
N ASP A 23 -19.12 -11.11 -8.94
CA ASP A 23 -20.10 -11.61 -9.89
C ASP A 23 -20.50 -10.49 -10.89
N LYS A 24 -21.34 -10.82 -11.87
CA LYS A 24 -21.78 -9.86 -12.89
C LYS A 24 -22.61 -8.70 -12.32
N LYS A 25 -23.26 -8.88 -11.17
CA LYS A 25 -24.13 -7.87 -10.55
C LYS A 25 -23.32 -6.87 -9.73
N THR A 26 -22.38 -7.36 -8.94
CA THR A 26 -21.57 -6.57 -8.01
C THR A 26 -20.23 -6.13 -8.59
N GLY A 27 -19.72 -6.85 -9.61
CA GLY A 27 -18.45 -6.57 -10.24
C GLY A 27 -17.26 -6.93 -9.33
N TYR A 28 -16.34 -6.00 -9.14
CA TYR A 28 -15.16 -6.19 -8.31
C TYR A 28 -15.41 -5.77 -6.87
N THR A 29 -14.89 -6.57 -5.94
CA THR A 29 -14.80 -6.23 -4.52
C THR A 29 -13.39 -5.80 -4.19
N TYR A 30 -13.24 -4.64 -3.58
CA TYR A 30 -11.95 -4.07 -3.16
C TYR A 30 -11.71 -4.38 -1.70
N LEU A 31 -10.44 -4.60 -1.35
CA LEU A 31 -10.04 -5.11 -0.05
C LEU A 31 -9.10 -4.13 0.66
N ASN A 32 -9.18 -4.10 1.99
CA ASN A 32 -8.23 -3.42 2.87
C ASN A 32 -7.82 -4.28 4.06
N ASP A 33 -8.00 -5.59 3.93
CA ASP A 33 -7.63 -6.56 4.94
C ASP A 33 -6.12 -6.81 4.95
N THR A 34 -5.63 -7.24 6.09
CA THR A 34 -4.24 -7.63 6.30
C THR A 34 -4.19 -9.10 6.68
N HIS A 35 -3.36 -9.87 5.97
CA HIS A 35 -3.07 -11.26 6.27
C HIS A 35 -1.57 -11.44 6.41
N VAL A 36 -1.16 -12.33 7.27
CA VAL A 36 0.25 -12.67 7.49
C VAL A 36 0.44 -14.16 7.21
N LEU A 37 1.44 -14.48 6.40
CA LEU A 37 1.93 -15.84 6.24
C LEU A 37 3.16 -16.02 7.11
N ASP A 38 3.06 -16.86 8.14
CA ASP A 38 4.19 -17.27 8.95
C ASP A 38 4.95 -18.37 8.22
N LEU A 39 6.18 -18.04 7.79
CA LEU A 39 7.00 -18.97 7.00
C LEU A 39 7.60 -20.08 7.85
N ASN A 40 7.80 -19.88 9.14
CA ASN A 40 8.30 -20.91 10.05
C ASN A 40 7.22 -21.97 10.34
N ALA A 41 6.00 -21.51 10.63
CA ALA A 41 4.87 -22.39 10.92
C ALA A 41 4.13 -22.84 9.66
N SER A 42 4.42 -22.25 8.49
CA SER A 42 3.73 -22.49 7.20
C SER A 42 2.22 -22.34 7.33
N ARG A 43 1.77 -21.28 7.98
CA ARG A 43 0.34 -21.02 8.23
C ARG A 43 -0.03 -19.57 8.05
N TRP A 44 -1.29 -19.34 7.67
CA TRP A 44 -1.89 -18.03 7.60
C TRP A 44 -2.36 -17.56 8.97
N ILE A 45 -2.12 -16.29 9.25
CA ILE A 45 -2.58 -15.60 10.45
C ILE A 45 -3.37 -14.36 10.01
N LYS A 46 -4.54 -14.17 10.61
CA LYS A 46 -5.29 -12.92 10.47
C LYS A 46 -5.06 -12.10 11.74
N PRO A 47 -4.18 -11.09 11.71
CA PRO A 47 -3.85 -10.34 12.92
C PRO A 47 -5.01 -9.44 13.34
N LYS A 48 -5.08 -9.14 14.63
CA LYS A 48 -5.92 -8.06 15.13
C LYS A 48 -5.28 -6.73 14.75
N ILE A 49 -6.03 -5.89 14.06
CA ILE A 49 -5.56 -4.59 13.54
C ILE A 49 -6.09 -3.47 14.43
N GLU A 50 -5.20 -2.57 14.78
CA GLU A 50 -5.51 -1.33 15.47
C GLU A 50 -5.34 -0.13 14.53
N GLY A 51 -5.94 1.00 14.90
CA GLY A 51 -5.95 2.20 14.06
C GLY A 51 -6.92 2.09 12.89
N THR A 52 -6.83 3.05 11.98
CA THR A 52 -7.71 3.11 10.81
C THR A 52 -6.94 2.66 9.57
N PRO A 53 -7.29 1.51 8.98
CA PRO A 53 -6.64 1.06 7.75
C PRO A 53 -6.99 1.99 6.59
N PRO A 54 -6.14 2.01 5.54
CA PRO A 54 -6.48 2.68 4.30
C PRO A 54 -7.81 2.17 3.74
N LYS A 55 -8.50 3.01 2.97
CA LYS A 55 -9.70 2.57 2.23
C LYS A 55 -9.34 1.38 1.32
N PRO A 56 -10.30 0.46 1.06
CA PRO A 56 -10.08 -0.66 0.16
C PRO A 56 -9.53 -0.23 -1.19
N ARG A 57 -8.49 -0.92 -1.66
CA ARG A 57 -7.74 -0.52 -2.86
C ARG A 57 -6.96 -1.65 -3.50
N TYR A 58 -6.65 -1.48 -4.79
CA TYR A 58 -5.70 -2.30 -5.54
C TYR A 58 -4.74 -1.42 -6.32
N GLY A 59 -3.64 -1.99 -6.81
CA GLY A 59 -2.67 -1.24 -7.61
C GLY A 59 -1.87 -0.20 -6.80
N HIS A 60 -1.95 -0.24 -5.48
CA HIS A 60 -1.10 0.49 -4.57
C HIS A 60 0.30 -0.13 -4.51
N THR A 61 1.23 0.55 -3.88
CA THR A 61 2.57 0.02 -3.59
C THR A 61 2.80 -0.09 -2.09
N ALA A 62 3.68 -1.00 -1.71
CA ALA A 62 4.13 -1.19 -0.33
C ALA A 62 5.65 -1.24 -0.30
N VAL A 63 6.24 -0.51 0.63
CA VAL A 63 7.68 -0.43 0.85
C VAL A 63 7.97 -0.61 2.33
N LEU A 64 8.88 -1.53 2.66
CA LEU A 64 9.38 -1.67 4.03
C LEU A 64 10.50 -0.65 4.25
N ALA A 65 10.20 0.38 5.02
CA ALA A 65 11.13 1.45 5.38
C ALA A 65 11.39 1.40 6.89
N GLY A 66 12.59 1.00 7.28
CA GLY A 66 12.93 0.76 8.67
C GLY A 66 12.01 -0.30 9.28
N SER A 67 11.24 0.09 10.29
CA SER A 67 10.31 -0.80 11.01
C SER A 67 8.86 -0.69 10.55
N ARG A 68 8.56 0.05 9.48
CA ARG A 68 7.19 0.29 9.01
C ARG A 68 7.02 -0.02 7.53
N ILE A 69 5.82 -0.48 7.17
CA ILE A 69 5.40 -0.67 5.79
C ILE A 69 4.65 0.59 5.36
N LEU A 70 5.12 1.23 4.30
CA LEU A 70 4.48 2.40 3.70
C LEU A 70 3.62 1.96 2.52
N ILE A 71 2.34 2.33 2.57
CA ILE A 71 1.37 2.09 1.49
C ILE A 71 1.07 3.42 0.82
N PHE A 72 1.24 3.48 -0.50
CA PHE A 72 0.97 4.69 -1.27
C PHE A 72 0.05 4.42 -2.45
N GLY A 73 -0.90 5.31 -2.65
CA GLY A 73 -1.75 5.33 -3.84
C GLY A 73 -2.69 4.15 -3.97
N GLY A 74 -2.94 3.76 -5.20
CA GLY A 74 -3.89 2.73 -5.54
C GLY A 74 -5.22 3.27 -6.01
N LYS A 75 -6.15 2.37 -6.29
CA LYS A 75 -7.49 2.69 -6.78
C LYS A 75 -8.52 1.92 -5.97
N GLY A 76 -9.59 2.59 -5.60
CA GLY A 76 -10.73 1.99 -4.92
C GLY A 76 -11.98 1.93 -5.79
N ALA A 77 -13.11 1.71 -5.16
CA ALA A 77 -14.41 1.75 -5.81
C ALA A 77 -14.68 3.10 -6.48
N LYS A 78 -15.61 3.13 -7.44
CA LYS A 78 -16.00 4.34 -8.19
C LYS A 78 -14.86 4.99 -8.98
N SER A 79 -13.89 4.20 -9.40
CA SER A 79 -12.75 4.65 -10.22
C SER A 79 -11.90 5.77 -9.59
N MET A 80 -11.89 5.87 -8.27
CA MET A 80 -11.10 6.87 -7.54
C MET A 80 -9.68 6.37 -7.30
N ALA A 81 -8.71 7.05 -7.88
CA ALA A 81 -7.31 6.88 -7.53
C ALA A 81 -6.98 7.63 -6.24
N PHE A 82 -6.07 7.09 -5.45
CA PHE A 82 -5.63 7.65 -4.19
C PHE A 82 -4.24 8.29 -4.31
N ARG A 83 -4.00 9.29 -3.47
CA ARG A 83 -2.68 9.94 -3.29
C ARG A 83 -2.23 9.93 -1.83
N ASP A 84 -2.95 9.22 -0.99
CA ASP A 84 -2.67 9.13 0.44
C ASP A 84 -1.50 8.19 0.73
N LEU A 85 -0.83 8.47 1.82
CA LEU A 85 0.25 7.66 2.36
C LEU A 85 -0.18 7.14 3.73
N HIS A 86 -0.03 5.84 3.93
CA HIS A 86 -0.29 5.19 5.21
C HIS A 86 0.92 4.37 5.64
N ALA A 87 1.11 4.25 6.93
CA ALA A 87 2.16 3.42 7.50
C ALA A 87 1.56 2.34 8.41
N LEU A 88 1.98 1.11 8.23
CA LEU A 88 1.65 0.01 9.14
C LEU A 88 2.87 -0.33 9.98
N ASP A 89 2.69 -0.32 11.29
CA ASP A 89 3.64 -0.93 12.20
C ASP A 89 3.36 -2.44 12.24
N PRO A 90 4.23 -3.30 11.70
CA PRO A 90 3.95 -4.73 11.59
C PRO A 90 4.13 -5.50 12.90
N VAL A 91 4.74 -4.88 13.90
CA VAL A 91 4.89 -5.48 15.24
C VAL A 91 3.64 -5.21 16.08
N LYS A 92 3.19 -3.96 16.11
CA LYS A 92 1.98 -3.53 16.82
C LYS A 92 0.70 -3.79 16.04
N MET A 93 0.81 -4.12 14.74
CA MET A 93 -0.32 -4.23 13.81
C MET A 93 -1.23 -3.00 13.86
N THR A 94 -0.62 -1.83 13.85
CA THR A 94 -1.29 -0.54 14.00
C THR A 94 -1.06 0.33 12.77
N TRP A 95 -2.16 0.89 12.24
CA TRP A 95 -2.12 1.83 11.12
C TRP A 95 -1.93 3.26 11.60
N TYR A 96 -1.09 3.99 10.87
CA TYR A 96 -0.88 5.43 11.02
C TYR A 96 -1.09 6.10 9.66
N GLN A 97 -1.75 7.24 9.66
CA GLN A 97 -1.87 8.06 8.47
C GLN A 97 -0.59 8.88 8.30
N GLY A 98 -0.07 8.89 7.07
CA GLY A 98 1.05 9.74 6.70
C GLY A 98 0.61 11.18 6.46
N PRO A 99 1.58 12.08 6.22
CA PRO A 99 1.27 13.48 5.98
C PRO A 99 0.50 13.66 4.66
N ASP A 100 -0.52 14.51 4.71
CA ASP A 100 -1.13 15.09 3.52
C ASP A 100 -0.23 16.23 3.05
N GLY A 101 0.61 15.94 2.06
CA GLY A 101 1.65 16.89 1.71
C GLY A 101 1.36 17.76 0.50
N ALA A 102 1.58 19.06 0.64
CA ALA A 102 1.97 19.88 -0.49
C ALA A 102 3.23 19.26 -1.12
N GLY A 103 3.20 18.96 -2.44
CA GLY A 103 4.30 18.26 -3.11
C GLY A 103 4.16 16.75 -3.23
N ALA A 104 3.15 16.14 -2.60
CA ALA A 104 2.87 14.73 -2.84
C ALA A 104 2.50 14.47 -4.31
N PRO A 105 2.85 13.28 -4.85
CA PRO A 105 2.44 12.93 -6.20
C PRO A 105 0.92 13.01 -6.36
N SER A 106 0.46 13.31 -7.56
CA SER A 106 -0.97 13.20 -7.87
C SER A 106 -1.47 11.77 -7.69
N ALA A 107 -2.78 11.62 -7.46
CA ALA A 107 -3.41 10.32 -7.27
C ALA A 107 -3.10 9.38 -8.43
N ARG A 108 -2.71 8.16 -8.11
CA ARG A 108 -2.26 7.16 -9.09
C ARG A 108 -2.34 5.73 -8.59
N TYR A 109 -2.39 4.79 -9.53
CA TYR A 109 -2.25 3.36 -9.28
C TYR A 109 -1.41 2.72 -10.40
N GLY A 110 -0.92 1.50 -10.17
CA GLY A 110 -0.03 0.83 -11.11
C GLY A 110 1.36 1.48 -11.23
N HIS A 111 1.70 2.38 -10.33
CA HIS A 111 3.04 2.97 -10.19
C HIS A 111 3.99 2.00 -9.51
N THR A 112 5.25 2.37 -9.43
CA THR A 112 6.26 1.65 -8.66
C THR A 112 6.74 2.51 -7.49
N SER A 113 7.12 1.86 -6.41
CA SER A 113 7.79 2.50 -5.27
C SER A 113 9.01 1.69 -4.88
N THR A 114 10.12 2.35 -4.65
CA THR A 114 11.39 1.72 -4.33
C THR A 114 12.07 2.49 -3.20
N LEU A 115 12.53 1.77 -2.18
CA LEU A 115 13.33 2.36 -1.11
C LEU A 115 14.78 2.46 -1.56
N VAL A 116 15.34 3.65 -1.46
CA VAL A 116 16.72 3.94 -1.84
C VAL A 116 17.46 4.52 -0.64
N GLY A 117 18.63 3.94 -0.31
CA GLY A 117 19.47 4.42 0.79
C GLY A 117 18.82 4.31 2.17
N GLY A 118 17.78 3.52 2.31
CA GLY A 118 17.07 3.30 3.58
C GLY A 118 16.13 4.44 4.02
N ASN A 119 16.25 5.62 3.42
CA ASN A 119 15.52 6.82 3.87
C ASN A 119 14.80 7.59 2.75
N LYS A 120 14.84 7.12 1.52
CA LYS A 120 14.14 7.77 0.40
C LYS A 120 13.25 6.78 -0.32
N MET A 121 11.99 7.13 -0.49
CA MET A 121 11.06 6.36 -1.30
C MET A 121 10.86 7.04 -2.65
N PHE A 122 11.23 6.35 -3.71
CA PHE A 122 11.08 6.80 -5.08
C PHE A 122 9.76 6.26 -5.62
N VAL A 123 8.91 7.15 -6.12
CA VAL A 123 7.64 6.81 -6.76
C VAL A 123 7.72 7.18 -8.24
N PHE A 124 7.50 6.21 -9.10
CA PHE A 124 7.60 6.42 -10.54
C PHE A 124 6.35 5.96 -11.28
N GLY A 125 5.89 6.79 -12.21
CA GLY A 125 4.89 6.44 -13.21
C GLY A 125 3.50 6.17 -12.65
N GLY A 126 2.82 5.23 -13.28
CA GLY A 126 1.44 4.87 -12.96
C GLY A 126 0.40 5.60 -13.80
N TRP A 127 -0.84 5.49 -13.38
CA TRP A 127 -2.00 5.96 -14.12
C TRP A 127 -3.09 6.46 -13.15
N ASN A 128 -3.90 7.40 -13.58
CA ASN A 128 -5.02 7.89 -12.78
C ASN A 128 -6.41 7.59 -13.39
N GLY A 129 -6.45 6.80 -14.45
CA GLY A 129 -7.66 6.53 -15.24
C GLY A 129 -7.79 7.40 -16.49
N LYS A 130 -6.98 8.45 -16.61
CA LYS A 130 -6.99 9.37 -17.75
C LYS A 130 -5.61 9.61 -18.33
N ILE A 131 -4.60 9.74 -17.46
CA ILE A 131 -3.23 10.13 -17.82
C ILE A 131 -2.28 9.03 -17.35
N TYR A 132 -1.35 8.64 -18.22
CA TYR A 132 -0.17 7.85 -17.85
C TYR A 132 0.93 8.82 -17.43
N PHE A 133 1.54 8.53 -16.27
CA PHE A 133 2.60 9.35 -15.71
C PHE A 133 3.98 8.81 -16.09
N ASN A 134 4.92 9.71 -16.33
CA ASN A 134 6.34 9.40 -16.50
C ASN A 134 7.22 10.21 -15.54
N ASP A 135 6.62 10.73 -14.49
CA ASP A 135 7.27 11.54 -13.46
C ASP A 135 7.93 10.68 -12.38
N LEU A 136 8.93 11.24 -11.75
CA LEU A 136 9.60 10.65 -10.59
C LEU A 136 9.45 11.59 -9.40
N HIS A 137 8.92 11.06 -8.31
CA HIS A 137 8.82 11.75 -7.03
C HIS A 137 9.69 11.06 -5.99
N ILE A 138 10.29 11.84 -5.11
CA ILE A 138 11.11 11.35 -4.02
C ILE A 138 10.50 11.84 -2.71
N LEU A 139 10.14 10.90 -1.85
CA LEU A 139 9.75 11.17 -0.48
C LEU A 139 10.95 10.94 0.43
N ASP A 140 11.36 11.99 1.12
CA ASP A 140 12.43 11.91 2.11
C ASP A 140 11.83 11.50 3.47
N LEU A 141 12.15 10.30 3.91
CA LEU A 141 11.59 9.72 5.13
C LEU A 141 12.21 10.29 6.41
N GLU A 142 13.37 10.93 6.33
CA GLU A 142 13.97 11.62 7.49
C GLU A 142 13.13 12.81 7.94
N LEU A 143 12.41 13.43 7.00
CA LEU A 143 11.51 14.56 7.31
C LEU A 143 10.19 14.12 7.94
N MET A 144 9.95 12.82 8.05
CA MET A 144 8.72 12.23 8.61
C MET A 144 8.91 11.70 10.03
N ALA A 145 10.10 11.83 10.58
CA ALA A 145 10.42 11.33 11.92
C ALA A 145 9.72 12.16 13.02
#